data_e35cf8acffd875050bd6037bbe0021a1
#
_entry.id   e35cf8acffd875050bd6037bbe0021a1
#
_cell.length_a   1.000
_cell.length_b   1.000
_cell.length_c   1.000
_cell.angle_alpha   90.00
_cell.angle_beta   90.00
_cell.angle_gamma   90.00
#
_symmetry.space_group_name_H-M   'P 1'
#
loop_
_entity.id
_entity.type
_entity.pdbx_description
1 polymer ?
#
loop_
_entity_poly.entity_id
_entity_poly.type
_entity_poly.pdbx_seq_one_letter_code
_entity_poly.pdbx_strand_id
1 'polypeptide(L)'
;MIKTLFAAAAFTGSFFTEPSPRHYQETEAFMTPGITAVYDGKKKIVNITWQQKTSGIKTFIIQRSNDNFNFTDIVRMENAQFNSSKIWQYADINPGEGENYYRLQCIAPNGKIEYSTSVMIIPGGSGKWVMYPVPVSDLLTLQYKGIEKITGVINIIIQTIQGKILTRLRCASNNTIIKIPVNNLGKGVYDIRIMIEDEIVWNQRFVK
;
A
#
# COMPACT_ATOMS: atom_id res chain seq x y z
N MET A 1 -21.05 35.19 -84.65
CA MET A 1 -20.72 35.80 -83.37
C MET A 1 -21.69 35.22 -82.33
N ILE A 2 -21.28 34.20 -81.63
CA ILE A 2 -22.12 33.51 -80.65
C ILE A 2 -21.63 33.96 -79.25
N LYS A 3 -22.49 34.65 -78.53
CA LYS A 3 -22.22 35.00 -77.11
C LYS A 3 -22.65 33.87 -76.20
N THR A 4 -21.72 33.22 -75.58
CA THR A 4 -21.96 32.20 -74.58
C THR A 4 -22.18 32.88 -73.23
N LEU A 5 -23.34 32.64 -72.62
CA LEU A 5 -23.71 33.12 -71.32
C LEU A 5 -23.25 32.14 -70.26
N PHE A 6 -22.31 32.51 -69.36
CA PHE A 6 -21.96 31.68 -68.23
C PHE A 6 -22.89 32.01 -67.05
N ALA A 7 -23.66 31.03 -66.63
CA ALA A 7 -24.46 31.09 -65.39
C ALA A 7 -23.55 30.69 -64.23
N ALA A 8 -23.35 31.60 -63.28
CA ALA A 8 -22.69 31.33 -62.01
C ALA A 8 -23.67 30.61 -61.03
N ALA A 9 -23.40 29.35 -60.75
CA ALA A 9 -24.11 28.67 -59.68
C ALA A 9 -23.53 29.04 -58.32
N ALA A 10 -24.35 29.67 -57.47
CA ALA A 10 -24.00 29.97 -56.11
C ALA A 10 -24.02 28.68 -55.28
N PHE A 11 -22.87 28.22 -54.83
CA PHE A 11 -22.73 27.09 -53.94
C PHE A 11 -22.95 27.58 -52.48
N THR A 12 -24.13 27.32 -51.91
CA THR A 12 -24.39 27.55 -50.50
C THR A 12 -23.78 26.44 -49.70
N GLY A 13 -22.51 26.61 -49.27
CA GLY A 13 -21.87 25.68 -48.35
C GLY A 13 -22.47 25.80 -46.95
N SER A 14 -23.20 24.76 -46.53
CA SER A 14 -23.52 24.58 -45.12
C SER A 14 -22.27 24.21 -44.37
N PHE A 15 -21.82 25.15 -43.52
CA PHE A 15 -20.72 24.88 -42.60
C PHE A 15 -21.22 23.88 -41.55
N PHE A 16 -20.81 22.61 -41.69
CA PHE A 16 -20.87 21.66 -40.58
C PHE A 16 -19.78 22.07 -39.60
N THR A 17 -20.16 22.69 -38.49
CA THR A 17 -19.27 22.84 -37.35
C THR A 17 -19.02 21.46 -36.78
N GLU A 18 -17.84 20.91 -36.98
CA GLU A 18 -17.41 19.73 -36.24
C GLU A 18 -17.49 20.02 -34.73
N PRO A 19 -18.08 19.13 -33.92
CA PRO A 19 -18.03 19.27 -32.48
C PRO A 19 -16.58 19.29 -32.06
N SER A 20 -16.15 20.34 -31.35
CA SER A 20 -14.82 20.43 -30.78
C SER A 20 -14.53 19.16 -29.99
N PRO A 21 -13.31 18.57 -30.11
CA PRO A 21 -12.95 17.38 -29.36
C PRO A 21 -13.15 17.68 -27.88
N ARG A 22 -14.01 16.91 -27.23
CA ARG A 22 -14.12 16.96 -25.77
C ARG A 22 -12.73 16.64 -25.25
N HIS A 23 -12.08 17.61 -24.65
CA HIS A 23 -10.89 17.38 -23.86
C HIS A 23 -11.31 16.44 -22.74
N TYR A 24 -11.05 15.15 -22.95
CA TYR A 24 -10.95 14.20 -21.82
C TYR A 24 -9.76 14.69 -21.01
N GLN A 25 -10.04 15.37 -19.94
CA GLN A 25 -9.05 15.56 -18.90
C GLN A 25 -8.79 14.16 -18.35
N GLU A 26 -7.70 13.52 -18.82
CA GLU A 26 -7.12 12.39 -18.09
C GLU A 26 -6.84 12.90 -16.69
N THR A 27 -7.69 12.56 -15.74
CA THR A 27 -7.44 12.80 -14.33
C THR A 27 -6.26 11.94 -13.97
N GLU A 28 -5.07 12.56 -13.92
CA GLU A 28 -3.86 11.88 -13.47
C GLU A 28 -4.16 11.14 -12.16
N ALA A 29 -3.85 9.83 -12.15
CA ALA A 29 -3.93 9.04 -10.95
C ALA A 29 -2.92 9.59 -9.95
N PHE A 30 -3.36 10.08 -8.79
CA PHE A 30 -2.41 10.49 -7.76
C PHE A 30 -1.83 9.24 -7.09
N MET A 31 -0.52 9.27 -6.83
CA MET A 31 0.14 8.14 -6.17
C MET A 31 -0.30 8.05 -4.71
N THR A 32 -0.89 6.92 -4.33
CA THR A 32 -1.19 6.64 -2.93
C THR A 32 0.10 6.40 -2.14
N PRO A 33 0.25 6.97 -0.94
CA PRO A 33 1.43 6.74 -0.12
C PRO A 33 1.48 5.30 0.39
N GLY A 34 2.69 4.76 0.50
CA GLY A 34 2.90 3.53 1.25
C GLY A 34 2.62 3.74 2.73
N ILE A 35 1.98 2.77 3.36
CA ILE A 35 1.66 2.76 4.79
C ILE A 35 2.56 1.76 5.51
N THR A 36 2.98 2.10 6.72
CA THR A 36 3.64 1.19 7.65
C THR A 36 2.85 1.13 8.95
N ALA A 37 2.84 -0.02 9.59
CA ALA A 37 2.21 -0.21 10.89
C ALA A 37 3.16 -0.99 11.81
N VAL A 38 3.26 -0.59 13.08
CA VAL A 38 4.12 -1.21 14.08
C VAL A 38 3.35 -1.33 15.39
N TYR A 39 3.27 -2.52 15.94
CA TYR A 39 2.67 -2.74 17.25
C TYR A 39 3.64 -2.37 18.38
N ASP A 40 3.19 -1.51 19.29
CA ASP A 40 3.88 -1.22 20.56
C ASP A 40 3.26 -2.10 21.66
N GLY A 41 3.93 -3.20 21.98
CA GLY A 41 3.44 -4.17 22.98
C GLY A 41 3.39 -3.62 24.40
N LYS A 42 4.14 -2.57 24.76
CA LYS A 42 4.10 -1.92 26.07
C LYS A 42 2.84 -1.09 26.21
N LYS A 43 2.48 -0.35 25.16
CA LYS A 43 1.30 0.53 25.14
C LYS A 43 0.06 -0.19 24.62
N LYS A 44 0.22 -1.37 24.03
CA LYS A 44 -0.86 -2.14 23.35
C LYS A 44 -1.53 -1.34 22.24
N ILE A 45 -0.75 -0.57 21.47
CA ILE A 45 -1.22 0.26 20.35
C ILE A 45 -0.54 -0.12 19.04
N VAL A 46 -1.17 0.20 17.92
CA VAL A 46 -0.54 0.11 16.60
C VAL A 46 -0.20 1.52 16.12
N ASN A 47 1.09 1.80 15.94
CA ASN A 47 1.56 3.04 15.36
C ASN A 47 1.56 2.92 13.84
N ILE A 48 0.78 3.75 13.18
CA ILE A 48 0.61 3.79 11.73
C ILE A 48 1.31 5.04 11.22
N THR A 49 2.17 4.88 10.19
CA THR A 49 2.95 5.99 9.63
C THR A 49 2.90 5.92 8.10
N TRP A 50 2.78 7.07 7.45
CA TRP A 50 2.90 7.20 6.00
C TRP A 50 3.50 8.54 5.62
N GLN A 51 4.11 8.58 4.44
CA GLN A 51 4.66 9.80 3.88
C GLN A 51 3.96 10.12 2.57
N GLN A 52 3.33 11.26 2.50
CA GLN A 52 2.78 11.77 1.25
C GLN A 52 3.95 12.28 0.38
N LYS A 53 4.11 11.68 -0.80
CA LYS A 53 5.18 12.05 -1.75
C LYS A 53 4.71 12.98 -2.86
N THR A 54 3.39 13.04 -3.10
CA THR A 54 2.77 13.85 -4.16
C THR A 54 1.74 14.81 -3.55
N SER A 55 1.54 15.96 -4.17
CA SER A 55 0.42 16.84 -3.86
C SER A 55 -0.90 16.24 -4.38
N GLY A 56 -2.03 16.80 -3.97
CA GLY A 56 -3.34 16.42 -4.53
C GLY A 56 -4.19 15.49 -3.67
N ILE A 57 -3.76 15.14 -2.45
CA ILE A 57 -4.62 14.42 -1.51
C ILE A 57 -5.17 15.42 -0.49
N LYS A 58 -6.49 15.57 -0.45
CA LYS A 58 -7.20 16.44 0.48
C LYS A 58 -7.45 15.77 1.82
N THR A 59 -7.80 14.48 1.79
CA THR A 59 -8.21 13.75 2.99
C THR A 59 -7.57 12.38 3.00
N PHE A 60 -7.08 11.98 4.17
CA PHE A 60 -6.72 10.61 4.47
C PHE A 60 -7.76 10.01 5.42
N ILE A 61 -8.24 8.81 5.12
CA ILE A 61 -9.00 8.00 6.06
C ILE A 61 -8.20 6.74 6.31
N ILE A 62 -7.86 6.50 7.57
CA ILE A 62 -7.26 5.23 7.96
C ILE A 62 -8.39 4.24 8.16
N GLN A 63 -8.28 3.12 7.49
CA GLN A 63 -9.24 2.03 7.57
C GLN A 63 -8.59 0.79 8.18
N ARG A 64 -9.35 0.04 8.96
CA ARG A 64 -8.95 -1.24 9.54
C ARG A 64 -9.91 -2.34 9.13
N SER A 65 -9.38 -3.55 8.95
CA SER A 65 -10.11 -4.77 8.68
C SER A 65 -9.48 -5.94 9.44
N ASN A 66 -10.25 -6.97 9.77
CA ASN A 66 -9.75 -8.25 10.31
C ASN A 66 -9.64 -9.35 9.26
N ASP A 67 -10.16 -9.14 8.05
CA ASP A 67 -10.21 -10.12 6.96
C ASP A 67 -9.57 -9.63 5.65
N ASN A 68 -9.07 -8.38 5.62
CA ASN A 68 -8.52 -7.68 4.44
C ASN A 68 -9.53 -7.42 3.32
N PHE A 69 -10.83 -7.59 3.58
CA PHE A 69 -11.92 -7.33 2.62
C PHE A 69 -12.88 -6.28 3.16
N ASN A 70 -13.37 -6.45 4.38
CA ASN A 70 -14.34 -5.58 5.02
C ASN A 70 -13.59 -4.54 5.86
N PHE A 71 -13.41 -3.34 5.31
CA PHE A 71 -12.69 -2.25 5.96
C PHE A 71 -13.66 -1.27 6.62
N THR A 72 -13.33 -0.86 7.84
CA THR A 72 -14.04 0.20 8.59
C THR A 72 -13.13 1.40 8.81
N ASP A 73 -13.69 2.59 8.73
CA ASP A 73 -12.99 3.84 9.00
C ASP A 73 -12.68 3.95 10.49
N ILE A 74 -11.41 4.22 10.86
CA ILE A 74 -11.01 4.44 12.24
C ILE A 74 -10.67 5.89 12.53
N VAL A 75 -10.17 6.63 11.54
CA VAL A 75 -9.94 8.08 11.66
C VAL A 75 -9.94 8.74 10.30
N ARG A 76 -10.44 9.98 10.27
CA ARG A 76 -10.39 10.88 9.13
C ARG A 76 -9.47 12.05 9.44
N MET A 77 -8.54 12.36 8.55
CA MET A 77 -7.55 13.42 8.70
C MET A 77 -7.56 14.33 7.47
N GLU A 78 -7.82 15.63 7.68
CA GLU A 78 -7.82 16.62 6.60
C GLU A 78 -6.40 17.16 6.36
N ASN A 79 -6.01 17.22 5.08
CA ASN A 79 -4.75 17.78 4.65
C ASN A 79 -4.98 19.18 4.07
N ALA A 80 -5.19 20.17 4.93
CA ALA A 80 -5.54 21.53 4.54
C ALA A 80 -4.47 22.24 3.66
N GLN A 81 -3.22 21.80 3.72
CA GLN A 81 -2.10 22.44 3.01
C GLN A 81 -1.64 21.67 1.78
N PHE A 82 -2.20 20.51 1.48
CA PHE A 82 -1.80 19.63 0.35
C PHE A 82 -0.29 19.38 0.23
N ASN A 83 0.46 19.45 1.34
CA ASN A 83 1.91 19.34 1.37
C ASN A 83 2.39 17.94 1.00
N SER A 84 3.31 17.86 0.03
CA SER A 84 3.84 16.63 -0.53
C SER A 84 4.97 15.96 0.28
N SER A 85 5.47 16.56 1.36
CA SER A 85 6.63 16.02 2.09
C SER A 85 6.37 15.73 3.57
N LYS A 86 5.11 15.75 3.98
CA LYS A 86 4.74 15.55 5.39
C LYS A 86 4.71 14.05 5.74
N ILE A 87 5.33 13.71 6.87
CA ILE A 87 5.14 12.43 7.52
C ILE A 87 3.93 12.53 8.42
N TRP A 88 2.99 11.63 8.24
CA TRP A 88 1.77 11.51 9.01
C TRP A 88 1.87 10.32 9.96
N GLN A 89 1.27 10.46 11.13
CA GLN A 89 1.24 9.43 12.15
C GLN A 89 -0.14 9.34 12.80
N TYR A 90 -0.54 8.13 13.11
CA TYR A 90 -1.73 7.84 13.88
C TYR A 90 -1.47 6.63 14.78
N ALA A 91 -2.00 6.64 15.99
CA ALA A 91 -1.94 5.51 16.91
C ALA A 91 -3.34 4.91 17.06
N ASP A 92 -3.53 3.69 16.58
CA ASP A 92 -4.72 2.91 16.93
C ASP A 92 -4.52 2.36 18.35
N ILE A 93 -5.26 2.95 19.28
CA ILE A 93 -5.16 2.63 20.71
C ILE A 93 -6.03 1.43 21.11
N ASN A 94 -6.81 0.90 20.18
CA ASN A 94 -7.69 -0.24 20.44
C ASN A 94 -7.70 -1.20 19.23
N PRO A 95 -6.53 -1.75 18.84
CA PRO A 95 -6.47 -2.74 17.77
C PRO A 95 -7.27 -3.98 18.18
N GLY A 96 -7.86 -4.65 17.20
CA GLY A 96 -8.54 -5.93 17.42
C GLY A 96 -7.57 -7.04 17.82
N GLU A 97 -8.07 -8.09 18.41
CA GLU A 97 -7.33 -9.34 18.58
C GLU A 97 -7.10 -10.01 17.20
N GLY A 98 -5.97 -10.73 17.04
CA GLY A 98 -5.65 -11.42 15.80
C GLY A 98 -5.17 -10.49 14.69
N GLU A 99 -5.53 -10.80 13.45
CA GLU A 99 -5.07 -10.05 12.27
C GLU A 99 -5.77 -8.70 12.16
N ASN A 100 -4.98 -7.63 12.03
CA ASN A 100 -5.45 -6.28 11.74
C ASN A 100 -4.79 -5.79 10.45
N TYR A 101 -5.59 -5.51 9.45
CA TYR A 101 -5.17 -4.95 8.18
C TYR A 101 -5.48 -3.47 8.18
N TYR A 102 -4.47 -2.64 7.90
CA TYR A 102 -4.62 -1.20 7.80
C TYR A 102 -4.36 -0.74 6.38
N ARG A 103 -5.18 0.17 5.88
CA ARG A 103 -4.94 0.86 4.62
C ARG A 103 -5.34 2.34 4.72
N LEU A 104 -4.88 3.12 3.77
CA LEU A 104 -5.33 4.50 3.57
C LEU A 104 -6.38 4.53 2.47
N GLN A 105 -7.47 5.22 2.72
CA GLN A 105 -8.33 5.76 1.69
C GLN A 105 -7.92 7.22 1.48
N CYS A 106 -7.50 7.55 0.27
CA CYS A 106 -7.02 8.86 -0.11
C CYS A 106 -8.06 9.55 -0.98
N ILE A 107 -8.50 10.75 -0.59
CA ILE A 107 -9.53 11.52 -1.31
C ILE A 107 -8.90 12.78 -1.86
N ALA A 108 -8.97 12.96 -3.17
CA ALA A 108 -8.52 14.17 -3.86
C ALA A 108 -9.55 15.31 -3.73
N PRO A 109 -9.19 16.58 -4.01
CA PRO A 109 -10.11 17.71 -3.97
C PRO A 109 -11.32 17.57 -4.90
N ASN A 110 -11.16 16.88 -6.02
CA ASN A 110 -12.22 16.59 -6.99
C ASN A 110 -13.14 15.43 -6.57
N GLY A 111 -12.93 14.83 -5.37
CA GLY A 111 -13.69 13.70 -4.86
C GLY A 111 -13.20 12.33 -5.34
N LYS A 112 -12.16 12.24 -6.19
CA LYS A 112 -11.58 10.96 -6.60
C LYS A 112 -11.03 10.22 -5.38
N ILE A 113 -11.31 8.93 -5.28
CA ILE A 113 -10.89 8.06 -4.18
C ILE A 113 -9.90 7.01 -4.70
N GLU A 114 -8.81 6.84 -3.99
CA GLU A 114 -7.85 5.76 -4.21
C GLU A 114 -7.43 5.14 -2.88
N TYR A 115 -6.96 3.88 -2.93
CA TYR A 115 -6.58 3.13 -1.74
C TYR A 115 -5.11 2.75 -1.80
N SER A 116 -4.41 2.84 -0.66
CA SER A 116 -3.08 2.25 -0.53
C SER A 116 -3.15 0.72 -0.51
N THR A 117 -2.00 0.08 -0.67
CA THR A 117 -1.86 -1.32 -0.24
C THR A 117 -2.16 -1.44 1.25
N SER A 118 -2.73 -2.56 1.67
CA SER A 118 -2.93 -2.85 3.10
C SER A 118 -1.64 -3.39 3.73
N VAL A 119 -1.45 -3.09 5.02
CA VAL A 119 -0.42 -3.70 5.88
C VAL A 119 -1.09 -4.47 7.00
N MET A 120 -0.60 -5.67 7.29
CA MET A 120 -1.15 -6.53 8.34
C MET A 120 -0.28 -6.48 9.60
N ILE A 121 -0.94 -6.43 10.76
CA ILE A 121 -0.34 -6.52 12.10
C ILE A 121 -1.17 -7.48 12.94
N ILE A 122 -0.49 -8.31 13.74
CA ILE A 122 -1.12 -9.10 14.80
C ILE A 122 -0.71 -8.48 16.13
N PRO A 123 -1.61 -7.78 16.87
CA PRO A 123 -1.35 -7.30 18.21
C PRO A 123 -1.04 -8.47 19.15
N GLY A 124 0.07 -8.36 19.89
CA GLY A 124 0.57 -9.49 20.71
C GLY A 124 1.53 -10.41 19.97
N GLY A 125 1.44 -10.53 18.65
CA GLY A 125 2.51 -11.02 17.80
C GLY A 125 3.66 -10.02 17.89
N SER A 126 4.82 -10.44 18.37
CA SER A 126 5.88 -9.55 18.79
C SER A 126 6.29 -8.57 17.68
N GLY A 127 5.91 -7.27 17.81
CA GLY A 127 6.42 -6.16 16.99
C GLY A 127 7.93 -5.95 17.15
N LYS A 128 8.63 -7.01 17.53
CA LYS A 128 10.07 -7.10 17.73
C LYS A 128 10.83 -7.40 16.45
N TRP A 129 10.13 -7.79 15.37
CA TRP A 129 10.75 -8.04 14.07
C TRP A 129 10.60 -6.83 13.17
N VAL A 130 11.68 -6.48 12.48
CA VAL A 130 11.72 -5.41 11.47
C VAL A 130 12.22 -6.01 10.16
N MET A 131 11.60 -5.62 9.07
CA MET A 131 11.94 -6.07 7.73
C MET A 131 12.46 -4.91 6.89
N TYR A 132 13.58 -5.10 6.19
CA TYR A 132 14.15 -4.11 5.27
C TYR A 132 15.07 -4.74 4.23
N PRO A 133 15.34 -4.05 3.10
CA PRO A 133 14.60 -2.90 2.59
C PRO A 133 13.22 -3.29 2.08
N VAL A 134 12.30 -2.33 1.99
CA VAL A 134 11.00 -2.48 1.31
C VAL A 134 10.77 -1.21 0.49
N PRO A 135 10.62 -1.28 -0.85
CA PRO A 135 10.70 -2.50 -1.69
C PRO A 135 12.06 -3.21 -1.63
N VAL A 136 12.05 -4.52 -1.87
CA VAL A 136 13.27 -5.34 -1.87
C VAL A 136 13.67 -5.68 -3.30
N SER A 137 14.99 -5.66 -3.60
CA SER A 137 15.52 -6.17 -4.87
C SER A 137 15.93 -7.65 -4.78
N ASP A 138 16.97 -7.97 -4.03
CA ASP A 138 17.58 -9.28 -4.04
C ASP A 138 17.71 -9.93 -2.67
N LEU A 139 17.87 -9.12 -1.64
CA LEU A 139 18.11 -9.58 -0.27
C LEU A 139 17.18 -8.90 0.71
N LEU A 140 16.28 -9.67 1.31
CA LEU A 140 15.41 -9.24 2.38
C LEU A 140 16.07 -9.54 3.74
N THR A 141 16.08 -8.56 4.64
CA THR A 141 16.61 -8.72 5.99
C THR A 141 15.49 -8.65 7.00
N LEU A 142 15.39 -9.64 7.85
CA LEU A 142 14.57 -9.63 9.06
C LEU A 142 15.48 -9.40 10.25
N GLN A 143 15.16 -8.44 11.11
CA GLN A 143 15.89 -8.13 12.32
C GLN A 143 14.98 -8.20 13.53
N TYR A 144 15.36 -8.98 14.53
CA TYR A 144 14.70 -9.01 15.82
C TYR A 144 15.21 -7.85 16.68
N LYS A 145 14.32 -7.02 17.18
CA LYS A 145 14.58 -5.86 18.04
C LYS A 145 14.11 -6.06 19.49
N GLY A 146 13.56 -7.22 19.80
CA GLY A 146 13.15 -7.54 21.18
C GLY A 146 14.33 -7.72 22.10
N ILE A 147 14.11 -7.45 23.38
CA ILE A 147 15.10 -7.68 24.46
C ILE A 147 15.03 -9.11 25.02
N GLU A 148 13.92 -9.81 24.77
CA GLU A 148 13.72 -11.16 25.23
C GLU A 148 14.44 -12.15 24.29
N LYS A 149 14.97 -13.21 24.89
CA LYS A 149 15.57 -14.28 24.10
C LYS A 149 14.48 -15.06 23.38
N ILE A 150 14.65 -15.23 22.07
CA ILE A 150 13.79 -16.14 21.31
C ILE A 150 14.13 -17.58 21.72
N THR A 151 13.13 -18.34 22.08
CA THR A 151 13.23 -19.78 22.33
C THR A 151 12.50 -20.55 21.23
N GLY A 152 12.92 -21.77 20.92
CA GLY A 152 12.33 -22.58 19.86
C GLY A 152 12.95 -22.32 18.47
N VAL A 153 12.39 -22.99 17.48
CA VAL A 153 12.83 -22.91 16.09
C VAL A 153 12.06 -21.83 15.35
N ILE A 154 12.78 -20.94 14.69
CA ILE A 154 12.17 -19.91 13.85
C ILE A 154 11.88 -20.51 12.47
N ASN A 155 10.61 -20.58 12.09
CA ASN A 155 10.16 -20.95 10.77
C ASN A 155 9.71 -19.67 10.02
N ILE A 156 10.24 -19.47 8.81
CA ILE A 156 9.89 -18.34 7.96
C ILE A 156 9.22 -18.85 6.70
N ILE A 157 8.08 -18.30 6.36
CA ILE A 157 7.33 -18.64 5.16
C ILE A 157 7.15 -17.41 4.32
N ILE A 158 7.51 -17.48 3.03
CA ILE A 158 7.17 -16.48 2.02
C ILE A 158 6.12 -17.10 1.10
N GLN A 159 5.05 -16.37 0.86
CA GLN A 159 3.93 -16.81 0.03
C GLN A 159 3.40 -15.67 -0.85
N THR A 160 2.68 -16.05 -1.91
CA THR A 160 1.90 -15.09 -2.69
C THR A 160 0.71 -14.59 -1.87
N ILE A 161 0.09 -13.49 -2.31
CA ILE A 161 -1.14 -12.96 -1.68
C ILE A 161 -2.32 -13.94 -1.77
N GLN A 162 -2.26 -14.95 -2.67
CA GLN A 162 -3.24 -16.04 -2.78
C GLN A 162 -2.90 -17.22 -1.86
N GLY A 163 -1.85 -17.13 -1.03
CA GLY A 163 -1.46 -18.15 -0.08
C GLY A 163 -0.56 -19.28 -0.63
N LYS A 164 -0.14 -19.23 -1.92
CA LYS A 164 0.81 -20.18 -2.46
C LYS A 164 2.19 -19.97 -1.84
N ILE A 165 2.69 -20.97 -1.11
CA ILE A 165 4.00 -20.93 -0.47
C ILE A 165 5.09 -21.05 -1.52
N LEU A 166 6.05 -20.12 -1.48
CA LEU A 166 7.20 -20.04 -2.38
C LEU A 166 8.50 -20.44 -1.69
N THR A 167 8.65 -20.07 -0.41
CA THR A 167 9.87 -20.31 0.36
C THR A 167 9.52 -20.71 1.79
N ARG A 168 10.24 -21.72 2.30
CA ARG A 168 10.24 -22.10 3.72
C ARG A 168 11.69 -22.11 4.21
N LEU A 169 11.98 -21.37 5.26
CA LEU A 169 13.28 -21.34 5.91
C LEU A 169 13.14 -21.72 7.37
N ARG A 170 14.12 -22.43 7.88
CA ARG A 170 14.19 -22.85 9.28
C ARG A 170 15.49 -22.32 9.87
N CYS A 171 15.40 -21.55 10.94
CA CYS A 171 16.55 -20.91 11.57
C CYS A 171 16.60 -21.24 13.06
N ALA A 172 17.81 -21.22 13.62
CA ALA A 172 18.00 -21.35 15.06
C ALA A 172 17.50 -20.08 15.78
N SER A 173 17.04 -20.22 17.01
CA SER A 173 16.46 -19.14 17.82
C SER A 173 17.44 -18.02 18.21
N ASN A 174 18.74 -18.26 18.12
CA ASN A 174 19.76 -17.25 18.41
C ASN A 174 20.00 -16.25 17.25
N ASN A 175 19.39 -16.47 16.10
CA ASN A 175 19.55 -15.58 14.95
C ASN A 175 18.64 -14.35 15.09
N THR A 176 19.24 -13.22 15.50
CA THR A 176 18.54 -11.94 15.59
C THR A 176 18.51 -11.17 14.28
N ILE A 177 19.32 -11.57 13.29
CA ILE A 177 19.35 -11.02 11.94
C ILE A 177 19.31 -12.19 10.95
N ILE A 178 18.29 -12.22 10.13
CA ILE A 178 18.08 -13.27 9.13
C ILE A 178 18.05 -12.61 7.75
N LYS A 179 18.95 -13.03 6.88
CA LYS A 179 19.06 -12.56 5.50
C LYS A 179 18.46 -13.60 4.56
N ILE A 180 17.49 -13.21 3.76
CA ILE A 180 16.74 -14.08 2.86
C ILE A 180 16.95 -13.62 1.42
N PRO A 181 17.65 -14.41 0.59
CA PRO A 181 17.70 -14.15 -0.84
C PRO A 181 16.31 -14.27 -1.46
N VAL A 182 15.90 -13.24 -2.20
CA VAL A 182 14.61 -13.18 -2.90
C VAL A 182 14.77 -12.89 -4.40
N ASN A 183 15.99 -13.05 -4.91
CA ASN A 183 16.32 -12.87 -6.33
C ASN A 183 15.56 -13.82 -7.25
N ASN A 184 15.16 -14.97 -6.76
CA ASN A 184 14.34 -15.97 -7.47
C ASN A 184 12.84 -15.64 -7.53
N LEU A 185 12.39 -14.61 -6.79
CA LEU A 185 11.01 -14.15 -6.84
C LEU A 185 10.85 -13.15 -7.99
N GLY A 186 9.74 -13.21 -8.71
CA GLY A 186 9.36 -12.20 -9.69
C GLY A 186 8.98 -10.87 -9.03
N LYS A 187 8.83 -9.80 -9.81
CA LYS A 187 8.24 -8.54 -9.31
C LYS A 187 6.81 -8.81 -8.88
N GLY A 188 6.46 -8.33 -7.68
CA GLY A 188 5.12 -8.56 -7.15
C GLY A 188 5.00 -8.26 -5.66
N VAL A 189 3.84 -8.61 -5.13
CA VAL A 189 3.49 -8.45 -3.70
C VAL A 189 3.45 -9.81 -3.04
N TYR A 190 4.11 -9.92 -1.89
CA TYR A 190 4.30 -11.17 -1.17
C TYR A 190 4.00 -10.98 0.31
N ASP A 191 3.53 -12.03 0.97
CA ASP A 191 3.39 -12.09 2.41
C ASP A 191 4.52 -12.94 3.00
N ILE A 192 5.12 -12.47 4.10
CA ILE A 192 6.12 -13.19 4.87
C ILE A 192 5.62 -13.40 6.30
N ARG A 193 5.82 -14.59 6.84
CA ARG A 193 5.42 -14.96 8.21
C ARG A 193 6.60 -15.53 8.96
N ILE A 194 6.70 -15.19 10.23
CA ILE A 194 7.62 -15.81 11.19
C ILE A 194 6.78 -16.60 12.17
N MET A 195 7.11 -17.87 12.31
CA MET A 195 6.45 -18.79 13.25
C MET A 195 7.48 -19.34 14.23
N ILE A 196 7.09 -19.49 15.48
CA ILE A 196 7.86 -20.15 16.54
C ILE A 196 6.92 -21.18 17.17
N GLU A 197 7.34 -22.44 17.23
CA GLU A 197 6.52 -23.55 17.79
C GLU A 197 5.10 -23.59 17.19
N ASP A 198 5.02 -23.43 15.85
CA ASP A 198 3.79 -23.41 15.05
C ASP A 198 2.84 -22.20 15.31
N GLU A 199 3.22 -21.27 16.18
CA GLU A 199 2.49 -20.02 16.37
C GLU A 199 3.06 -18.92 15.48
N ILE A 200 2.19 -18.15 14.79
CA ILE A 200 2.58 -16.97 14.03
C ILE A 200 2.90 -15.86 15.01
N VAL A 201 4.20 -15.54 15.14
CA VAL A 201 4.68 -14.47 16.02
C VAL A 201 4.85 -13.13 15.31
N TRP A 202 4.90 -13.15 13.98
CA TRP A 202 4.99 -11.94 13.16
C TRP A 202 4.69 -12.26 11.69
N ASN A 203 4.08 -11.29 11.01
CA ASN A 203 3.91 -11.33 9.57
C ASN A 203 3.90 -9.90 8.99
N GLN A 204 4.24 -9.81 7.72
CA GLN A 204 4.21 -8.55 7.00
C GLN A 204 4.14 -8.79 5.49
N ARG A 205 3.58 -7.82 4.77
CA ARG A 205 3.59 -7.79 3.32
C ARG A 205 4.79 -7.00 2.81
N PHE A 206 5.38 -7.44 1.70
CA PHE A 206 6.46 -6.71 1.04
C PHE A 206 6.29 -6.70 -0.48
N VAL A 207 6.95 -5.73 -1.11
CA VAL A 207 6.99 -5.55 -2.56
C VAL A 207 8.40 -5.87 -3.04
N LYS A 208 8.47 -6.66 -4.12
CA LYS A 208 9.69 -6.93 -4.88
C LYS A 208 9.63 -6.26 -6.24
#